data_9f1edd86f8eeeab66ae33b61d1cf0453
#
_entry.id   9f1edd86f8eeeab66ae33b61d1cf0453
#
_cell.length_a   1.000
_cell.length_b   1.000
_cell.length_c   1.000
_cell.angle_alpha   90.00
_cell.angle_beta   90.00
_cell.angle_gamma   90.00
#
_symmetry.space_group_name_H-M   'P 1'
#
loop_
_entity.id
_entity.type
_entity.pdbx_description
1 polymer ?
#
loop_
_entity_poly.entity_id
_entity_poly.type
_entity_poly.pdbx_seq_one_letter_code
_entity_poly.pdbx_strand_id
1 'polypeptide(L)'
;MPPGSPARMPAPSGVPQIMTANASLIRAAVCATLLLTSQALLPAAAQDAAAIAPPRATSNTGVALDRVAAVVNEGVVLESELEEQSFVIADRLRQQGLELPPPGILRQQVLERLVIQEIQMQRAKRGGIRVNDEQLNAALSDVAQRNGLQLAQLPEALASQGVDYASYRDGLRRELTLQILRQRDVIQRINISPRELDQYLEKQRTRPSELNEYNLSHILIAVPQAGTPQQIEEASRRAANVFERAKAGEDFSQLAVAYSNSQTSLEGGSLGWRKGPEIPTVLADLVVGLKAGDISEPLRTPSGYHIVKLNELRGADLPSVVQQTRARHILLKPTEIQDDATVRQRLITLRDRIVAGEDFAVLAKVVSEDPGSGAEGGDLGWSAPGAFVPEFEAVLASLTDNEISQPFRTQFGWHIVQLLGRREFDNTDELRRQRAFMQLRESKAEEETELWLRRLRDEAYVETRI
;
A
#
# COMPACT_ATOMS: atom_id res chain seq x y z
N MET A 1 65.40 -3.85 31.45
CA MET A 1 64.29 -4.27 30.57
C MET A 1 63.10 -3.37 30.84
N PRO A 2 62.70 -2.48 29.93
CA PRO A 2 61.52 -1.60 30.09
C PRO A 2 60.26 -2.30 29.56
N PRO A 3 59.06 -1.93 30.03
CA PRO A 3 57.80 -2.56 29.66
C PRO A 3 57.25 -2.08 28.35
N GLY A 4 56.57 -2.99 27.64
CA GLY A 4 56.06 -2.78 26.27
C GLY A 4 54.87 -1.83 26.18
N SER A 5 54.87 -1.08 25.09
CA SER A 5 53.79 -0.18 24.69
C SER A 5 52.54 -0.93 24.28
N PRO A 6 51.36 -0.38 24.52
CA PRO A 6 50.10 -0.98 24.05
C PRO A 6 49.87 -0.69 22.57
N ALA A 7 49.40 -1.70 21.86
CA ALA A 7 49.08 -1.67 20.44
C ALA A 7 47.88 -0.72 20.17
N ARG A 8 48.08 0.18 19.18
CA ARG A 8 47.03 1.02 18.61
C ARG A 8 46.08 0.15 17.80
N MET A 9 44.79 0.18 18.14
CA MET A 9 43.71 -0.28 17.27
C MET A 9 43.52 0.72 16.11
N PRO A 10 43.25 0.24 14.89
CA PRO A 10 42.90 1.14 13.79
C PRO A 10 41.44 1.63 13.93
N ALA A 11 41.23 2.91 13.66
CA ALA A 11 39.93 3.55 13.60
C ALA A 11 39.08 2.99 12.43
N PRO A 12 37.77 2.89 12.55
CA PRO A 12 36.91 2.52 11.43
C PRO A 12 36.78 3.71 10.46
N SER A 13 37.42 3.58 9.31
CA SER A 13 37.17 4.41 8.13
C SER A 13 35.90 3.92 7.44
N GLY A 14 34.91 4.79 7.32
CA GLY A 14 33.74 4.48 6.55
C GLY A 14 32.55 5.38 6.84
N VAL A 15 32.72 6.70 6.61
CA VAL A 15 31.56 7.58 6.41
C VAL A 15 31.19 7.46 4.92
N PRO A 16 30.00 6.97 4.55
CA PRO A 16 29.58 7.03 3.15
C PRO A 16 29.32 8.49 2.77
N GLN A 17 30.04 8.96 1.77
CA GLN A 17 29.76 10.19 1.04
C GLN A 17 28.30 10.10 0.53
N ILE A 18 27.43 10.93 1.06
CA ILE A 18 26.10 11.18 0.51
C ILE A 18 26.33 11.96 -0.78
N MET A 19 26.22 11.24 -1.88
CA MET A 19 26.28 11.81 -3.23
C MET A 19 25.12 12.79 -3.44
N THR A 20 25.47 13.94 -3.93
CA THR A 20 24.63 14.99 -4.50
C THR A 20 23.76 14.44 -5.65
N ALA A 21 22.55 13.96 -5.34
CA ALA A 21 21.58 13.47 -6.31
C ALA A 21 20.15 14.04 -6.05
N ASN A 22 20.04 15.31 -5.62
CA ASN A 22 18.75 15.82 -5.14
C ASN A 22 18.04 16.81 -6.07
N ALA A 23 18.60 17.21 -7.21
CA ALA A 23 17.89 18.12 -8.12
C ALA A 23 16.80 17.43 -8.98
N SER A 24 16.94 16.14 -9.28
CA SER A 24 15.98 15.38 -10.10
C SER A 24 14.76 14.88 -9.33
N LEU A 25 14.90 14.63 -8.03
CA LEU A 25 13.84 14.07 -7.18
C LEU A 25 12.75 15.09 -6.81
N ILE A 26 13.12 16.37 -6.69
CA ILE A 26 12.16 17.44 -6.36
C ILE A 26 11.20 17.68 -7.54
N ARG A 27 11.68 17.59 -8.79
CA ARG A 27 10.81 17.67 -9.98
C ARG A 27 9.77 16.55 -10.06
N ALA A 28 10.09 15.35 -9.59
CA ALA A 28 9.18 14.21 -9.58
C ALA A 28 8.13 14.29 -8.47
N ALA A 29 8.48 14.82 -7.29
CA ALA A 29 7.60 14.81 -6.12
C ALA A 29 6.51 15.91 -6.16
N VAL A 30 6.80 17.09 -6.68
CA VAL A 30 5.82 18.18 -6.81
C VAL A 30 4.75 17.87 -7.86
N CYS A 31 5.04 16.95 -8.81
CA CYS A 31 4.09 16.52 -9.84
C CYS A 31 3.39 15.19 -9.56
N ALA A 32 3.82 14.40 -8.57
CA ALA A 32 3.35 13.03 -8.37
C ALA A 32 1.99 12.88 -7.67
N THR A 33 1.42 13.97 -7.13
CA THR A 33 0.12 13.92 -6.41
C THR A 33 -1.11 14.02 -7.31
N LEU A 34 -0.96 14.05 -8.64
CA LEU A 34 -2.09 14.39 -9.53
C LEU A 34 -2.46 13.33 -10.58
N LEU A 35 -2.08 12.06 -10.50
CA LEU A 35 -2.60 11.08 -11.47
C LEU A 35 -2.53 9.63 -10.95
N LEU A 36 -3.65 9.13 -10.50
CA LEU A 36 -4.10 7.75 -10.67
C LEU A 36 -5.31 7.84 -11.61
N THR A 37 -5.19 7.33 -12.83
CA THR A 37 -6.18 6.47 -13.48
C THR A 37 -6.06 6.39 -15.00
N SER A 38 -6.30 5.20 -15.47
CA SER A 38 -6.70 4.71 -16.79
C SER A 38 -5.67 4.72 -17.90
N GLN A 39 -5.03 3.57 -18.10
CA GLN A 39 -4.46 3.14 -19.37
C GLN A 39 -5.59 2.70 -20.31
N ALA A 40 -5.76 3.42 -21.41
CA ALA A 40 -6.44 2.91 -22.61
C ALA A 40 -5.41 2.86 -23.72
N LEU A 41 -5.09 1.65 -24.19
CA LEU A 41 -4.26 1.39 -25.38
C LEU A 41 -4.98 1.82 -26.65
N LEU A 42 -4.33 2.68 -27.45
CA LEU A 42 -4.67 2.89 -28.87
C LEU A 42 -3.39 2.84 -29.73
N PRO A 43 -3.48 2.35 -30.98
CA PRO A 43 -2.31 2.05 -31.81
C PRO A 43 -1.67 3.28 -32.42
N ALA A 44 -0.35 3.18 -32.63
CA ALA A 44 0.53 4.20 -33.17
C ALA A 44 0.23 4.56 -34.64
N ALA A 45 0.13 5.88 -34.91
CA ALA A 45 0.40 6.45 -36.23
C ALA A 45 1.29 7.68 -36.02
N ALA A 46 2.52 7.59 -36.53
CA ALA A 46 3.50 8.66 -36.46
C ALA A 46 3.07 9.79 -37.42
N GLN A 47 2.90 10.99 -36.87
CA GLN A 47 2.90 12.25 -37.65
C GLN A 47 3.42 13.40 -36.77
N ASP A 48 4.17 14.29 -37.43
CA ASP A 48 4.94 15.42 -36.95
C ASP A 48 4.48 16.10 -35.66
N ALA A 49 5.34 16.04 -34.65
CA ALA A 49 5.21 16.78 -33.38
C ALA A 49 5.41 18.30 -33.68
N ALA A 50 4.34 19.01 -33.96
CA ALA A 50 4.36 20.45 -33.85
C ALA A 50 4.58 20.84 -32.38
N ALA A 51 5.68 21.51 -32.09
CA ALA A 51 6.01 21.99 -30.76
C ALA A 51 4.88 22.87 -30.21
N ILE A 52 4.30 22.48 -29.07
CA ILE A 52 3.39 23.35 -28.33
C ILE A 52 4.26 24.50 -27.80
N ALA A 53 4.10 25.69 -28.32
CA ALA A 53 4.88 26.86 -27.89
C ALA A 53 4.51 27.25 -26.46
N PRO A 54 5.48 27.68 -25.64
CA PRO A 54 5.18 28.24 -24.32
C PRO A 54 4.27 29.49 -24.48
N PRO A 55 3.45 29.80 -23.43
CA PRO A 55 2.57 30.96 -23.49
C PRO A 55 3.36 32.23 -23.85
N ARG A 56 2.89 32.94 -24.84
CA ARG A 56 3.54 34.15 -25.35
C ARG A 56 3.53 35.23 -24.29
N ALA A 57 4.71 35.79 -24.00
CA ALA A 57 4.82 36.99 -23.20
C ALA A 57 3.92 38.10 -23.79
N THR A 58 3.10 38.70 -22.97
CA THR A 58 2.16 39.78 -23.35
C THR A 58 2.94 40.97 -23.93
N SER A 59 2.59 41.40 -25.13
CA SER A 59 3.07 42.65 -25.72
C SER A 59 2.44 43.85 -24.98
N ASN A 60 3.24 44.87 -24.72
CA ASN A 60 2.92 46.07 -23.91
C ASN A 60 1.89 47.04 -24.51
N THR A 61 0.96 46.59 -25.32
CA THR A 61 -0.05 47.46 -25.98
C THR A 61 -1.43 46.77 -25.88
N GLY A 62 -2.09 47.02 -24.77
CA GLY A 62 -3.49 46.63 -24.56
C GLY A 62 -3.61 45.34 -23.72
N VAL A 63 -4.46 45.37 -22.69
CA VAL A 63 -4.87 44.18 -21.92
C VAL A 63 -5.61 43.27 -22.90
N ALA A 64 -4.97 42.24 -23.41
CA ALA A 64 -5.66 41.21 -24.18
C ALA A 64 -6.63 40.52 -23.21
N LEU A 65 -7.91 40.71 -23.43
CA LEU A 65 -8.95 39.98 -22.72
C LEU A 65 -8.76 38.47 -23.00
N ASP A 66 -8.72 37.67 -21.94
CA ASP A 66 -8.62 36.22 -22.06
C ASP A 66 -9.88 35.68 -22.79
N ARG A 67 -9.72 34.62 -23.58
CA ARG A 67 -10.84 34.01 -24.28
C ARG A 67 -11.47 32.94 -23.42
N VAL A 68 -12.77 32.74 -23.63
CA VAL A 68 -13.51 31.66 -22.96
C VAL A 68 -13.38 30.39 -23.82
N ALA A 69 -12.74 29.34 -23.28
CA ALA A 69 -12.64 28.04 -23.93
C ALA A 69 -13.90 27.19 -23.70
N ALA A 70 -14.54 27.30 -22.53
CA ALA A 70 -15.86 26.72 -22.29
C ALA A 70 -16.66 27.54 -21.27
N VAL A 71 -17.98 27.52 -21.42
CA VAL A 71 -18.94 27.98 -20.42
C VAL A 71 -19.44 26.73 -19.65
N VAL A 72 -19.42 26.79 -18.32
CA VAL A 72 -19.79 25.67 -17.46
C VAL A 72 -20.79 26.19 -16.40
N ASN A 73 -22.07 25.95 -16.58
CA ASN A 73 -23.15 26.52 -15.76
C ASN A 73 -23.00 28.05 -15.59
N GLU A 74 -22.64 28.50 -14.37
CA GLU A 74 -22.42 29.91 -14.00
C GLU A 74 -20.93 30.31 -14.10
N GLY A 75 -20.01 29.39 -14.43
CA GLY A 75 -18.57 29.61 -14.52
C GLY A 75 -18.04 29.48 -15.93
N VAL A 76 -16.76 29.69 -16.08
CA VAL A 76 -16.05 29.61 -17.37
C VAL A 76 -14.71 28.91 -17.17
N VAL A 77 -14.24 28.24 -18.21
CA VAL A 77 -12.84 27.80 -18.36
C VAL A 77 -12.20 28.77 -19.36
N LEU A 78 -11.07 29.34 -18.98
CA LEU A 78 -10.36 30.30 -19.81
C LEU A 78 -9.39 29.63 -20.78
N GLU A 79 -9.10 30.29 -21.88
CA GLU A 79 -8.16 29.83 -22.89
C GLU A 79 -6.73 29.75 -22.34
N SER A 80 -6.32 30.75 -21.55
CA SER A 80 -5.02 30.77 -20.89
C SER A 80 -4.84 29.59 -19.93
N GLU A 81 -5.88 29.22 -19.18
CA GLU A 81 -5.85 28.07 -18.27
C GLU A 81 -5.72 26.76 -19.05
N LEU A 82 -6.44 26.64 -20.17
CA LEU A 82 -6.36 25.49 -21.06
C LEU A 82 -4.95 25.34 -21.67
N GLU A 83 -4.35 26.44 -22.15
CA GLU A 83 -3.00 26.44 -22.71
C GLU A 83 -1.95 26.07 -21.68
N GLU A 84 -1.99 26.66 -20.49
CA GLU A 84 -1.09 26.38 -19.38
C GLU A 84 -1.16 24.90 -18.97
N GLN A 85 -2.35 24.37 -18.75
CA GLN A 85 -2.54 22.97 -18.35
C GLN A 85 -2.13 22.00 -19.46
N SER A 86 -2.39 22.36 -20.73
CA SER A 86 -1.95 21.55 -21.88
C SER A 86 -0.43 21.50 -21.97
N PHE A 87 0.25 22.61 -21.71
CA PHE A 87 1.71 22.68 -21.69
C PHE A 87 2.29 21.81 -20.56
N VAL A 88 1.77 21.95 -19.33
CA VAL A 88 2.21 21.17 -18.15
C VAL A 88 2.04 19.66 -18.39
N ILE A 89 0.91 19.25 -18.96
CA ILE A 89 0.64 17.82 -19.24
C ILE A 89 1.56 17.31 -20.34
N ALA A 90 1.76 18.09 -21.43
CA ALA A 90 2.66 17.72 -22.51
C ALA A 90 4.11 17.56 -22.03
N ASP A 91 4.59 18.48 -21.19
CA ASP A 91 5.93 18.40 -20.62
C ASP A 91 6.12 17.16 -19.75
N ARG A 92 5.12 16.83 -18.92
CA ARG A 92 5.13 15.61 -18.10
C ARG A 92 5.19 14.34 -18.96
N LEU A 93 4.36 14.25 -20.01
CA LEU A 93 4.36 13.09 -20.91
C LEU A 93 5.74 12.91 -21.57
N ARG A 94 6.39 13.99 -22.00
CA ARG A 94 7.75 13.96 -22.55
C ARG A 94 8.78 13.46 -21.53
N GLN A 95 8.71 13.95 -20.29
CA GLN A 95 9.62 13.52 -19.21
C GLN A 95 9.46 12.04 -18.88
N GLN A 96 8.25 11.48 -19.07
CA GLN A 96 7.97 10.05 -18.89
C GLN A 96 8.34 9.20 -20.12
N GLY A 97 8.82 9.83 -21.20
CA GLY A 97 9.14 9.12 -22.44
C GLY A 97 7.91 8.64 -23.22
N LEU A 98 6.74 9.19 -22.94
CA LEU A 98 5.49 8.84 -23.62
C LEU A 98 5.31 9.72 -24.87
N GLU A 99 4.76 9.12 -25.94
CA GLU A 99 4.39 9.86 -27.14
C GLU A 99 3.23 10.82 -26.86
N LEU A 100 3.34 12.03 -27.38
CA LEU A 100 2.28 13.03 -27.24
C LEU A 100 1.11 12.70 -28.18
N PRO A 101 -0.14 12.73 -27.68
CA PRO A 101 -1.30 12.72 -28.56
C PRO A 101 -1.26 13.91 -29.54
N PRO A 102 -1.96 13.84 -30.69
CA PRO A 102 -2.14 14.98 -31.55
C PRO A 102 -2.61 16.22 -30.77
N PRO A 103 -2.10 17.43 -31.06
CA PRO A 103 -2.36 18.63 -30.23
C PRO A 103 -3.85 18.90 -29.99
N GLY A 104 -4.70 18.68 -31.02
CA GLY A 104 -6.15 18.83 -30.86
C GLY A 104 -6.78 17.83 -29.88
N ILE A 105 -6.30 16.60 -29.88
CA ILE A 105 -6.79 15.56 -28.93
C ILE A 105 -6.36 15.90 -27.50
N LEU A 106 -5.07 16.25 -27.32
CA LEU A 106 -4.57 16.65 -26.00
C LEU A 106 -5.38 17.83 -25.45
N ARG A 107 -5.56 18.86 -26.27
CA ARG A 107 -6.30 20.07 -25.90
C ARG A 107 -7.74 19.75 -25.52
N GLN A 108 -8.43 18.90 -26.27
CA GLN A 108 -9.80 18.47 -25.97
C GLN A 108 -9.89 17.69 -24.64
N GLN A 109 -8.96 16.78 -24.39
CA GLN A 109 -8.90 16.02 -23.14
C GLN A 109 -8.63 16.92 -21.92
N VAL A 110 -7.73 17.90 -22.08
CA VAL A 110 -7.43 18.87 -21.02
C VAL A 110 -8.64 19.75 -20.75
N LEU A 111 -9.33 20.21 -21.80
CA LEU A 111 -10.54 21.01 -21.65
C LEU A 111 -11.63 20.24 -20.88
N GLU A 112 -11.90 19.00 -21.26
CA GLU A 112 -12.92 18.18 -20.56
C GLU A 112 -12.55 17.98 -19.10
N ARG A 113 -11.26 17.78 -18.79
CA ARG A 113 -10.78 17.71 -17.40
C ARG A 113 -11.04 19.01 -16.64
N LEU A 114 -10.75 20.17 -17.22
CA LEU A 114 -10.99 21.48 -16.60
C LEU A 114 -12.49 21.74 -16.40
N VAL A 115 -13.33 21.36 -17.38
CA VAL A 115 -14.79 21.41 -17.27
C VAL A 115 -15.29 20.59 -16.07
N ILE A 116 -14.87 19.33 -15.95
CA ILE A 116 -15.23 18.47 -14.82
C ILE A 116 -14.75 19.05 -13.49
N GLN A 117 -13.56 19.64 -13.47
CA GLN A 117 -12.99 20.28 -12.30
C GLN A 117 -13.81 21.50 -11.86
N GLU A 118 -14.23 22.34 -12.82
CA GLU A 118 -15.08 23.50 -12.54
C GLU A 118 -16.46 23.07 -12.00
N ILE A 119 -17.08 22.03 -12.60
CA ILE A 119 -18.36 21.48 -12.12
C ILE A 119 -18.24 21.02 -10.65
N GLN A 120 -17.16 20.32 -10.31
CA GLN A 120 -16.89 19.88 -8.96
C GLN A 120 -16.66 21.06 -7.99
N MET A 121 -15.91 22.09 -8.41
CA MET A 121 -15.69 23.29 -7.60
C MET A 121 -17.00 24.03 -7.32
N GLN A 122 -17.88 24.17 -8.31
CA GLN A 122 -19.22 24.72 -8.10
C GLN A 122 -20.06 23.85 -7.13
N ARG A 123 -19.97 22.53 -7.24
CA ARG A 123 -20.63 21.59 -6.32
C ARG A 123 -20.09 21.75 -4.89
N ALA A 124 -18.78 21.87 -4.74
CA ALA A 124 -18.14 22.11 -3.45
C ALA A 124 -18.60 23.44 -2.83
N LYS A 125 -18.61 24.51 -3.62
CA LYS A 125 -19.08 25.84 -3.20
C LYS A 125 -20.53 25.82 -2.75
N ARG A 126 -21.43 25.21 -3.54
CA ARG A 126 -22.85 25.02 -3.17
C ARG A 126 -23.02 24.17 -1.92
N GLY A 127 -22.15 23.16 -1.73
CA GLY A 127 -22.12 22.31 -0.54
C GLY A 127 -21.45 22.92 0.69
N GLY A 128 -20.99 24.19 0.63
CA GLY A 128 -20.35 24.88 1.74
C GLY A 128 -18.94 24.39 2.09
N ILE A 129 -18.30 23.61 1.20
CA ILE A 129 -16.94 23.12 1.43
C ILE A 129 -15.96 24.28 1.23
N ARG A 130 -15.15 24.53 2.26
CA ARG A 130 -14.11 25.55 2.25
C ARG A 130 -12.87 25.02 2.95
N VAL A 131 -11.71 25.14 2.30
CA VAL A 131 -10.41 24.88 2.90
C VAL A 131 -9.89 26.18 3.50
N ASN A 132 -9.79 26.22 4.82
CA ASN A 132 -9.24 27.38 5.54
C ASN A 132 -7.70 27.42 5.44
N ASP A 133 -7.11 28.55 5.87
CA ASP A 133 -5.65 28.73 5.76
C ASP A 133 -4.86 27.78 6.68
N GLU A 134 -5.43 27.37 7.81
CA GLU A 134 -4.81 26.39 8.71
C GLU A 134 -4.66 25.03 8.03
N GLN A 135 -5.74 24.52 7.44
CA GLN A 135 -5.74 23.27 6.66
C GLN A 135 -4.77 23.32 5.47
N LEU A 136 -4.76 24.45 4.76
CA LEU A 136 -3.85 24.65 3.64
C LEU A 136 -2.39 24.69 4.08
N ASN A 137 -2.08 25.41 5.18
CA ASN A 137 -0.72 25.48 5.70
C ASN A 137 -0.25 24.12 6.25
N ALA A 138 -1.12 23.32 6.85
CA ALA A 138 -0.81 21.96 7.24
C ALA A 138 -0.44 21.11 6.01
N ALA A 139 -1.21 21.17 4.94
CA ALA A 139 -0.92 20.45 3.70
C ALA A 139 0.38 20.93 3.03
N LEU A 140 0.66 22.25 3.01
CA LEU A 140 1.93 22.81 2.52
C LEU A 140 3.12 22.34 3.37
N SER A 141 2.94 22.25 4.70
CA SER A 141 3.95 21.72 5.60
C SER A 141 4.26 20.24 5.32
N ASP A 142 3.23 19.44 5.09
CA ASP A 142 3.36 18.02 4.69
C ASP A 142 4.13 17.88 3.37
N VAL A 143 3.82 18.71 2.37
CA VAL A 143 4.55 18.73 1.10
C VAL A 143 6.02 19.08 1.33
N ALA A 144 6.31 20.12 2.11
CA ALA A 144 7.67 20.53 2.42
C ALA A 144 8.44 19.39 3.11
N GLN A 145 7.86 18.76 4.16
CA GLN A 145 8.49 17.68 4.91
C GLN A 145 8.79 16.44 4.04
N ARG A 146 7.88 16.03 3.16
CA ARG A 146 8.12 14.93 2.21
C ARG A 146 9.28 15.20 1.26
N ASN A 147 9.59 16.47 1.00
CA ASN A 147 10.73 16.89 0.19
C ASN A 147 11.98 17.25 1.03
N GLY A 148 11.96 16.96 2.33
CA GLY A 148 13.08 17.28 3.22
C GLY A 148 13.27 18.76 3.50
N LEU A 149 12.22 19.59 3.32
CA LEU A 149 12.23 21.03 3.48
C LEU A 149 11.38 21.46 4.69
N GLN A 150 11.67 22.64 5.20
CA GLN A 150 10.76 23.35 6.08
C GLN A 150 9.73 24.16 5.26
N LEU A 151 8.56 24.46 5.81
CA LEU A 151 7.52 25.23 5.12
C LEU A 151 8.06 26.58 4.61
N ALA A 152 8.92 27.26 5.40
CA ALA A 152 9.51 28.54 5.03
C ALA A 152 10.42 28.48 3.78
N GLN A 153 10.98 27.31 3.45
CA GLN A 153 11.86 27.09 2.30
C GLN A 153 11.09 26.73 1.02
N LEU A 154 9.81 26.36 1.15
CA LEU A 154 8.99 25.91 0.02
C LEU A 154 8.84 26.97 -1.09
N PRO A 155 8.64 28.29 -0.80
CA PRO A 155 8.54 29.32 -1.82
C PRO A 155 9.80 29.43 -2.69
N GLU A 156 10.98 29.40 -2.08
CA GLU A 156 12.26 29.48 -2.80
C GLU A 156 12.52 28.22 -3.63
N ALA A 157 12.20 27.04 -3.10
CA ALA A 157 12.31 25.79 -3.82
C ALA A 157 11.40 25.73 -5.05
N LEU A 158 10.17 26.23 -4.97
CA LEU A 158 9.24 26.34 -6.10
C LEU A 158 9.73 27.36 -7.14
N ALA A 159 10.19 28.54 -6.68
CA ALA A 159 10.72 29.59 -7.56
C ALA A 159 11.95 29.10 -8.36
N SER A 160 12.82 28.28 -7.77
CA SER A 160 13.96 27.67 -8.46
C SER A 160 13.55 26.73 -9.60
N GLN A 161 12.30 26.24 -9.58
CA GLN A 161 11.69 25.40 -10.62
C GLN A 161 10.79 26.19 -11.57
N GLY A 162 10.71 27.52 -11.42
CA GLY A 162 9.87 28.38 -12.23
C GLY A 162 8.38 28.32 -11.85
N VAL A 163 8.06 27.83 -10.64
CA VAL A 163 6.66 27.72 -10.15
C VAL A 163 6.37 28.89 -9.21
N ASP A 164 5.32 29.66 -9.53
CA ASP A 164 4.85 30.72 -8.63
C ASP A 164 4.18 30.13 -7.38
N TYR A 165 4.62 30.60 -6.20
CA TYR A 165 4.12 30.10 -4.92
C TYR A 165 2.62 30.39 -4.70
N ALA A 166 2.11 31.55 -5.15
CA ALA A 166 0.71 31.89 -4.99
C ALA A 166 -0.18 30.96 -5.84
N SER A 167 0.19 30.74 -7.09
CA SER A 167 -0.49 29.81 -8.01
C SER A 167 -0.45 28.37 -7.49
N TYR A 168 0.68 27.93 -6.95
CA TYR A 168 0.83 26.63 -6.30
C TYR A 168 -0.11 26.46 -5.10
N ARG A 169 -0.15 27.47 -4.24
CA ARG A 169 -1.01 27.50 -3.06
C ARG A 169 -2.50 27.43 -3.41
N ASP A 170 -2.92 28.16 -4.45
CA ASP A 170 -4.30 28.14 -4.92
C ASP A 170 -4.65 26.82 -5.62
N GLY A 171 -3.73 26.23 -6.34
CA GLY A 171 -3.84 24.89 -6.90
C GLY A 171 -4.06 23.84 -5.82
N LEU A 172 -3.23 23.85 -4.76
CA LEU A 172 -3.35 22.93 -3.63
C LEU A 172 -4.68 23.12 -2.88
N ARG A 173 -5.15 24.36 -2.71
CA ARG A 173 -6.47 24.65 -2.09
C ARG A 173 -7.60 24.05 -2.92
N ARG A 174 -7.54 24.16 -4.25
CA ARG A 174 -8.50 23.52 -5.16
C ARG A 174 -8.47 22.00 -5.00
N GLU A 175 -7.30 21.40 -5.02
CA GLU A 175 -7.14 19.95 -4.87
C GLU A 175 -7.72 19.43 -3.54
N LEU A 176 -7.40 20.07 -2.43
CA LEU A 176 -7.96 19.74 -1.11
C LEU A 176 -9.48 19.87 -1.09
N THR A 177 -10.02 20.93 -1.73
CA THR A 177 -11.47 21.12 -1.85
C THR A 177 -12.14 19.97 -2.60
N LEU A 178 -11.56 19.53 -3.72
CA LEU A 178 -12.06 18.40 -4.50
C LEU A 178 -11.92 17.07 -3.76
N GLN A 179 -10.84 16.89 -3.03
CA GLN A 179 -10.64 15.71 -2.18
C GLN A 179 -11.71 15.61 -1.09
N ILE A 180 -11.99 16.72 -0.38
CA ILE A 180 -13.04 16.77 0.65
C ILE A 180 -14.41 16.51 0.04
N LEU A 181 -14.69 17.08 -1.13
CA LEU A 181 -15.93 16.85 -1.84
C LEU A 181 -16.12 15.37 -2.20
N ARG A 182 -15.11 14.75 -2.81
CA ARG A 182 -15.13 13.33 -3.16
C ARG A 182 -15.29 12.44 -1.93
N GLN A 183 -14.54 12.76 -0.85
CA GLN A 183 -14.65 12.03 0.41
C GLN A 183 -16.10 12.06 0.94
N ARG A 184 -16.76 13.21 0.92
CA ARG A 184 -18.12 13.37 1.42
C ARG A 184 -19.20 12.78 0.50
N ASP A 185 -19.12 13.05 -0.79
CA ASP A 185 -20.19 12.74 -1.74
C ASP A 185 -20.11 11.30 -2.28
N VAL A 186 -18.92 10.68 -2.22
CA VAL A 186 -18.67 9.32 -2.74
C VAL A 186 -18.17 8.38 -1.64
N ILE A 187 -16.95 8.60 -1.12
CA ILE A 187 -16.22 7.61 -0.31
C ILE A 187 -16.96 7.24 0.98
N GLN A 188 -17.55 8.24 1.66
CA GLN A 188 -18.30 8.02 2.92
C GLN A 188 -19.62 7.26 2.71
N ARG A 189 -20.11 7.17 1.47
CA ARG A 189 -21.35 6.45 1.12
C ARG A 189 -21.13 4.99 0.72
N ILE A 190 -19.86 4.61 0.52
CA ILE A 190 -19.52 3.24 0.15
C ILE A 190 -19.77 2.33 1.35
N ASN A 191 -20.66 1.37 1.15
CA ASN A 191 -20.94 0.31 2.11
C ASN A 191 -20.60 -1.04 1.46
N ILE A 192 -19.90 -1.89 2.19
CA ILE A 192 -19.58 -3.25 1.78
C ILE A 192 -20.28 -4.19 2.75
N SER A 193 -21.22 -4.96 2.23
CA SER A 193 -21.92 -5.96 3.03
C SER A 193 -21.03 -7.18 3.29
N PRO A 194 -21.23 -7.91 4.41
CA PRO A 194 -20.52 -9.16 4.68
C PRO A 194 -20.66 -10.18 3.54
N ARG A 195 -21.86 -10.30 2.95
CA ARG A 195 -22.14 -11.20 1.83
C ARG A 195 -21.30 -10.85 0.58
N GLU A 196 -21.14 -9.58 0.30
CA GLU A 196 -20.37 -9.09 -0.83
C GLU A 196 -18.88 -9.37 -0.67
N LEU A 197 -18.38 -9.19 0.55
CA LEU A 197 -17.01 -9.55 0.91
C LEU A 197 -16.79 -11.07 0.79
N ASP A 198 -17.73 -11.89 1.26
CA ASP A 198 -17.62 -13.34 1.14
C ASP A 198 -17.62 -13.80 -0.33
N GLN A 199 -18.46 -13.21 -1.18
CA GLN A 199 -18.47 -13.49 -2.62
C GLN A 199 -17.16 -13.07 -3.30
N TYR A 200 -16.57 -11.95 -2.89
CA TYR A 200 -15.27 -11.50 -3.40
C TYR A 200 -14.15 -12.47 -3.01
N LEU A 201 -14.12 -12.90 -1.74
CA LEU A 201 -13.16 -13.89 -1.25
C LEU A 201 -13.28 -15.23 -1.99
N GLU A 202 -14.53 -15.69 -2.25
CA GLU A 202 -14.75 -16.94 -2.98
C GLU A 202 -14.24 -16.86 -4.42
N LYS A 203 -14.43 -15.74 -5.10
CA LYS A 203 -13.88 -15.52 -6.44
C LYS A 203 -12.34 -15.53 -6.46
N GLN A 204 -11.70 -15.06 -5.39
CA GLN A 204 -10.24 -15.09 -5.28
C GLN A 204 -9.68 -16.49 -5.03
N ARG A 205 -10.43 -17.37 -4.35
CA ARG A 205 -10.01 -18.76 -4.06
C ARG A 205 -9.76 -19.61 -5.30
N THR A 206 -10.42 -19.30 -6.39
CA THR A 206 -10.37 -20.07 -7.65
C THR A 206 -9.27 -19.63 -8.61
N ARG A 207 -8.45 -18.65 -8.22
CA ARG A 207 -7.36 -18.13 -9.08
C ARG A 207 -6.08 -17.97 -8.25
N PRO A 208 -4.89 -18.19 -8.85
CA PRO A 208 -3.63 -17.80 -8.22
C PRO A 208 -3.69 -16.32 -7.85
N SER A 209 -3.36 -16.00 -6.62
CA SER A 209 -3.46 -14.63 -6.12
C SER A 209 -2.58 -13.69 -6.95
N GLU A 210 -3.15 -12.57 -7.39
CA GLU A 210 -2.39 -11.48 -8.05
C GLU A 210 -1.37 -10.84 -7.12
N LEU A 211 -1.56 -11.01 -5.80
CA LEU A 211 -0.71 -10.47 -4.75
C LEU A 211 0.44 -11.39 -4.36
N ASN A 212 0.37 -12.65 -4.81
CA ASN A 212 1.41 -13.63 -4.52
C ASN A 212 2.37 -13.76 -5.70
N GLU A 213 3.63 -13.94 -5.35
CA GLU A 213 4.69 -14.31 -6.28
C GLU A 213 5.14 -15.74 -5.94
N TYR A 214 5.20 -16.56 -6.95
CA TYR A 214 5.48 -17.98 -6.90
C TYR A 214 6.84 -18.26 -7.55
N ASN A 215 7.76 -18.83 -6.80
CA ASN A 215 9.01 -19.35 -7.36
C ASN A 215 8.78 -20.79 -7.76
N LEU A 216 8.77 -21.07 -9.07
CA LEU A 216 8.36 -22.33 -9.65
C LEU A 216 9.51 -23.03 -10.36
N SER A 217 9.50 -24.36 -10.28
CA SER A 217 10.27 -25.24 -11.19
C SER A 217 9.32 -26.22 -11.88
N HIS A 218 9.64 -26.60 -13.11
CA HIS A 218 8.77 -27.36 -13.98
C HIS A 218 9.52 -28.45 -14.73
N ILE A 219 8.91 -29.64 -14.79
CA ILE A 219 9.36 -30.76 -15.63
C ILE A 219 8.25 -31.09 -16.63
N LEU A 220 8.60 -31.19 -17.90
CA LEU A 220 7.73 -31.68 -18.98
C LEU A 220 8.23 -33.00 -19.49
N ILE A 221 7.41 -34.05 -19.42
CA ILE A 221 7.62 -35.30 -20.13
C ILE A 221 6.77 -35.24 -21.39
N ALA A 222 7.39 -34.90 -22.51
CA ALA A 222 6.67 -34.67 -23.75
C ALA A 222 6.04 -35.97 -24.33
N VAL A 223 4.87 -35.77 -24.95
CA VAL A 223 4.19 -36.80 -25.75
C VAL A 223 4.09 -36.27 -27.18
N PRO A 224 4.50 -37.04 -28.23
CA PRO A 224 4.33 -36.62 -29.62
C PRO A 224 2.87 -36.32 -29.97
N GLN A 225 2.61 -35.32 -30.83
CA GLN A 225 1.24 -34.92 -31.23
C GLN A 225 0.40 -36.07 -31.80
N ALA A 226 1.04 -37.03 -32.49
CA ALA A 226 0.42 -38.24 -33.02
C ALA A 226 0.91 -39.49 -32.28
N GLY A 227 1.16 -39.36 -30.96
CA GLY A 227 1.71 -40.45 -30.15
C GLY A 227 0.80 -41.67 -30.11
N THR A 228 1.38 -42.84 -30.30
CA THR A 228 0.67 -44.10 -30.13
C THR A 228 0.26 -44.34 -28.68
N PRO A 229 -0.75 -45.16 -28.41
CA PRO A 229 -1.12 -45.53 -27.03
C PRO A 229 0.05 -45.99 -26.17
N GLN A 230 0.98 -46.72 -26.78
CA GLN A 230 2.20 -47.20 -26.11
C GLN A 230 3.13 -46.06 -25.69
N GLN A 231 3.35 -45.08 -26.59
CA GLN A 231 4.18 -43.89 -26.28
C GLN A 231 3.56 -43.03 -25.19
N ILE A 232 2.23 -42.90 -25.19
CA ILE A 232 1.50 -42.16 -24.12
C ILE A 232 1.67 -42.87 -22.77
N GLU A 233 1.56 -44.19 -22.75
CA GLU A 233 1.71 -44.98 -21.53
C GLU A 233 3.16 -44.99 -21.02
N GLU A 234 4.16 -45.01 -21.89
CA GLU A 234 5.57 -44.86 -21.53
C GLU A 234 5.85 -43.49 -20.92
N ALA A 235 5.33 -42.42 -21.52
CA ALA A 235 5.46 -41.07 -20.98
C ALA A 235 4.78 -40.93 -19.61
N SER A 236 3.60 -41.55 -19.44
CA SER A 236 2.88 -41.60 -18.17
C SER A 236 3.70 -42.28 -17.07
N ARG A 237 4.25 -43.46 -17.39
CA ARG A 237 5.12 -44.19 -16.44
C ARG A 237 6.39 -43.42 -16.10
N ARG A 238 7.01 -42.74 -17.07
CA ARG A 238 8.18 -41.90 -16.84
C ARG A 238 7.83 -40.74 -15.95
N ALA A 239 6.69 -40.03 -16.17
CA ALA A 239 6.24 -38.92 -15.36
C ALA A 239 5.94 -39.34 -13.91
N ALA A 240 5.26 -40.52 -13.75
CA ALA A 240 5.01 -41.08 -12.43
C ALA A 240 6.32 -41.44 -11.69
N ASN A 241 7.28 -42.02 -12.39
CA ASN A 241 8.58 -42.34 -11.79
C ASN A 241 9.34 -41.09 -11.36
N VAL A 242 9.39 -40.07 -12.20
CA VAL A 242 10.03 -38.77 -11.86
C VAL A 242 9.34 -38.12 -10.66
N PHE A 243 8.01 -38.11 -10.60
CA PHE A 243 7.25 -37.61 -9.49
C PHE A 243 7.57 -38.32 -8.18
N GLU A 244 7.55 -39.67 -8.16
CA GLU A 244 7.84 -40.44 -6.95
C GLU A 244 9.29 -40.24 -6.47
N ARG A 245 10.25 -40.10 -7.36
CA ARG A 245 11.65 -39.79 -7.01
C ARG A 245 11.78 -38.39 -6.42
N ALA A 246 11.12 -37.40 -7.04
CA ALA A 246 11.09 -36.03 -6.51
C ALA A 246 10.46 -35.99 -5.14
N LYS A 247 9.33 -36.70 -4.93
CA LYS A 247 8.64 -36.82 -3.65
C LYS A 247 9.46 -37.52 -2.58
N ALA A 248 10.30 -38.48 -2.99
CA ALA A 248 11.26 -39.18 -2.10
C ALA A 248 12.46 -38.28 -1.70
N GLY A 249 12.54 -37.03 -2.19
CA GLY A 249 13.56 -36.06 -1.82
C GLY A 249 14.75 -35.98 -2.77
N GLU A 250 14.70 -36.64 -3.93
CA GLU A 250 15.70 -36.46 -4.97
C GLU A 250 15.64 -35.02 -5.53
N ASP A 251 16.80 -34.49 -5.88
CA ASP A 251 16.89 -33.09 -6.34
C ASP A 251 16.07 -32.85 -7.62
N PHE A 252 15.06 -31.99 -7.52
CA PHE A 252 14.15 -31.69 -8.62
C PHE A 252 14.87 -31.10 -9.83
N SER A 253 15.91 -30.31 -9.60
CA SER A 253 16.73 -29.69 -10.65
C SER A 253 17.49 -30.75 -11.45
N GLN A 254 18.08 -31.74 -10.76
CA GLN A 254 18.74 -32.88 -11.44
C GLN A 254 17.75 -33.75 -12.24
N LEU A 255 16.56 -33.98 -11.67
CA LEU A 255 15.49 -34.68 -12.41
C LEU A 255 15.03 -33.88 -13.64
N ALA A 256 14.95 -32.57 -13.54
CA ALA A 256 14.60 -31.71 -14.68
C ALA A 256 15.67 -31.81 -15.79
N VAL A 257 16.95 -31.72 -15.44
CA VAL A 257 18.06 -31.89 -16.41
C VAL A 257 18.03 -33.25 -17.06
N ALA A 258 17.74 -34.32 -16.32
CA ALA A 258 17.80 -35.69 -16.82
C ALA A 258 16.57 -36.12 -17.64
N TYR A 259 15.38 -35.58 -17.33
CA TYR A 259 14.11 -36.12 -17.85
C TYR A 259 13.22 -35.10 -18.54
N SER A 260 13.41 -33.80 -18.30
CA SER A 260 12.50 -32.77 -18.83
C SER A 260 12.78 -32.46 -20.29
N ASN A 261 11.70 -32.34 -21.05
CA ASN A 261 11.71 -31.85 -22.44
C ASN A 261 11.35 -30.36 -22.52
N SER A 262 11.28 -29.64 -21.37
CA SER A 262 11.01 -28.19 -21.36
C SER A 262 12.22 -27.39 -21.83
N GLN A 263 12.00 -26.14 -22.26
CA GLN A 263 13.10 -25.25 -22.65
C GLN A 263 14.02 -24.91 -21.47
N THR A 264 13.50 -24.97 -20.26
CA THR A 264 14.26 -24.70 -19.02
C THR A 264 14.89 -25.94 -18.41
N SER A 265 14.88 -27.10 -19.12
CA SER A 265 15.41 -28.35 -18.59
C SER A 265 16.87 -28.24 -18.15
N LEU A 266 17.74 -27.64 -18.97
CA LEU A 266 19.17 -27.44 -18.67
C LEU A 266 19.41 -26.41 -17.55
N GLU A 267 18.40 -25.63 -17.20
CA GLU A 267 18.40 -24.65 -16.09
C GLU A 267 17.75 -25.26 -14.83
N GLY A 268 17.69 -26.59 -14.75
CA GLY A 268 17.05 -27.29 -13.64
C GLY A 268 15.54 -27.16 -13.60
N GLY A 269 14.90 -26.81 -14.72
CA GLY A 269 13.46 -26.59 -14.82
C GLY A 269 12.98 -25.29 -14.23
N SER A 270 13.86 -24.38 -13.81
CA SER A 270 13.49 -23.13 -13.12
C SER A 270 12.67 -22.21 -14.02
N LEU A 271 11.51 -21.77 -13.54
CA LEU A 271 10.69 -20.72 -14.13
C LEU A 271 10.91 -19.36 -13.43
N GLY A 272 11.63 -19.35 -12.29
CA GLY A 272 11.86 -18.18 -11.47
C GLY A 272 10.58 -17.67 -10.78
N TRP A 273 10.63 -16.42 -10.31
CA TRP A 273 9.51 -15.75 -9.68
C TRP A 273 8.47 -15.30 -10.71
N ARG A 274 7.20 -15.66 -10.47
CA ARG A 274 6.05 -15.32 -11.31
C ARG A 274 4.90 -14.83 -10.45
N LYS A 275 4.25 -13.74 -10.84
CA LYS A 275 2.95 -13.35 -10.26
C LYS A 275 1.86 -14.31 -10.75
N GLY A 276 0.79 -14.44 -9.98
CA GLY A 276 -0.33 -15.32 -10.32
C GLY A 276 -0.75 -15.25 -11.81
N PRO A 277 -1.04 -14.05 -12.36
CA PRO A 277 -1.41 -13.89 -13.77
C PRO A 277 -0.31 -14.22 -14.79
N GLU A 278 0.95 -14.24 -14.38
CA GLU A 278 2.10 -14.55 -15.23
C GLU A 278 2.40 -16.05 -15.31
N ILE A 279 1.73 -16.87 -14.50
CA ILE A 279 1.87 -18.31 -14.52
C ILE A 279 1.15 -18.85 -15.77
N PRO A 280 1.81 -19.66 -16.61
CA PRO A 280 1.15 -20.30 -17.76
C PRO A 280 -0.15 -20.99 -17.33
N THR A 281 -1.24 -20.75 -18.05
CA THR A 281 -2.58 -21.21 -17.68
C THR A 281 -2.62 -22.73 -17.39
N VAL A 282 -1.85 -23.51 -18.15
CA VAL A 282 -1.75 -24.96 -17.96
C VAL A 282 -1.13 -25.35 -16.62
N LEU A 283 -0.34 -24.50 -16.01
CA LEU A 283 0.30 -24.73 -14.72
C LEU A 283 -0.44 -24.05 -13.56
N ALA A 284 -1.29 -23.07 -13.86
CA ALA A 284 -1.98 -22.28 -12.85
C ALA A 284 -2.82 -23.14 -11.90
N ASP A 285 -3.56 -24.11 -12.46
CA ASP A 285 -4.40 -25.03 -11.68
C ASP A 285 -3.58 -25.97 -10.78
N LEU A 286 -2.34 -26.29 -11.19
CA LEU A 286 -1.43 -27.10 -10.38
C LEU A 286 -0.84 -26.34 -9.21
N VAL A 287 -0.61 -25.04 -9.37
CA VAL A 287 0.03 -24.19 -8.36
C VAL A 287 -0.93 -23.81 -7.24
N VAL A 288 -2.23 -23.70 -7.56
CA VAL A 288 -3.27 -23.41 -6.57
C VAL A 288 -3.37 -24.56 -5.57
N GLY A 289 -3.08 -24.27 -4.31
CA GLY A 289 -3.14 -25.24 -3.22
C GLY A 289 -1.80 -25.90 -2.85
N LEU A 290 -0.73 -25.67 -3.62
CA LEU A 290 0.61 -26.11 -3.21
C LEU A 290 1.14 -25.19 -2.11
N LYS A 291 1.86 -25.80 -1.16
CA LYS A 291 2.69 -25.09 -0.17
C LYS A 291 4.12 -24.99 -0.66
N ALA A 292 4.89 -24.07 -0.12
CA ALA A 292 6.32 -24.00 -0.42
C ALA A 292 7.01 -25.34 -0.09
N GLY A 293 7.74 -25.87 -1.06
CA GLY A 293 8.35 -27.20 -1.04
C GLY A 293 7.52 -28.31 -1.68
N ASP A 294 6.23 -28.13 -1.90
CA ASP A 294 5.35 -29.15 -2.48
C ASP A 294 5.61 -29.37 -3.98
N ILE A 295 5.33 -30.59 -4.43
CA ILE A 295 5.43 -31.02 -5.82
C ILE A 295 4.05 -31.50 -6.27
N SER A 296 3.58 -31.02 -7.44
CA SER A 296 2.30 -31.42 -8.01
C SER A 296 2.33 -32.85 -8.53
N GLU A 297 1.18 -33.52 -8.54
CA GLU A 297 1.00 -34.73 -9.33
C GLU A 297 1.17 -34.44 -10.84
N PRO A 298 1.57 -35.44 -11.66
CA PRO A 298 1.70 -35.24 -13.10
C PRO A 298 0.37 -34.90 -13.76
N LEU A 299 0.25 -33.68 -14.33
CA LEU A 299 -0.91 -33.27 -15.10
C LEU A 299 -0.72 -33.54 -16.58
N ARG A 300 -1.66 -34.26 -17.20
CA ARG A 300 -1.64 -34.49 -18.63
C ARG A 300 -2.21 -33.34 -19.43
N THR A 301 -1.48 -32.90 -20.46
CA THR A 301 -1.90 -31.92 -21.45
C THR A 301 -1.64 -32.44 -22.87
N PRO A 302 -2.03 -31.74 -23.94
CA PRO A 302 -1.68 -32.11 -25.30
C PRO A 302 -0.15 -32.18 -25.57
N SER A 303 0.66 -31.42 -24.83
CA SER A 303 2.13 -31.40 -24.95
C SER A 303 2.83 -32.52 -24.17
N GLY A 304 2.15 -33.17 -23.23
CA GLY A 304 2.72 -34.21 -22.39
C GLY A 304 2.27 -34.11 -20.93
N TYR A 305 3.11 -34.61 -20.04
CA TYR A 305 2.88 -34.61 -18.60
C TYR A 305 3.71 -33.51 -17.94
N HIS A 306 3.06 -32.67 -17.17
CA HIS A 306 3.66 -31.56 -16.44
C HIS A 306 3.74 -31.89 -14.95
N ILE A 307 4.90 -31.66 -14.34
CA ILE A 307 5.14 -31.73 -12.90
C ILE A 307 5.69 -30.37 -12.47
N VAL A 308 5.09 -29.77 -11.47
CA VAL A 308 5.48 -28.44 -10.95
C VAL A 308 5.93 -28.58 -9.51
N LYS A 309 7.01 -27.93 -9.15
CA LYS A 309 7.43 -27.72 -7.77
C LYS A 309 7.27 -26.25 -7.41
N LEU A 310 6.59 -25.98 -6.31
CA LEU A 310 6.59 -24.66 -5.70
C LEU A 310 7.79 -24.56 -4.75
N ASN A 311 8.86 -23.88 -5.18
CA ASN A 311 10.06 -23.73 -4.36
C ASN A 311 9.80 -22.79 -3.19
N GLU A 312 9.25 -21.63 -3.48
CA GLU A 312 8.96 -20.57 -2.50
C GLU A 312 7.70 -19.82 -2.89
N LEU A 313 7.02 -19.30 -1.91
CA LEU A 313 5.85 -18.46 -2.05
C LEU A 313 6.08 -17.19 -1.23
N ARG A 314 5.88 -16.03 -1.84
CA ARG A 314 5.91 -14.76 -1.14
C ARG A 314 4.72 -13.90 -1.55
N GLY A 315 4.27 -13.03 -0.67
CA GLY A 315 3.15 -12.13 -0.96
C GLY A 315 2.20 -11.97 0.20
N ALA A 316 1.03 -11.43 -0.12
CA ALA A 316 0.06 -11.04 0.89
C ALA A 316 -0.77 -12.19 1.47
N ASP A 317 -0.79 -13.36 0.82
CA ASP A 317 -1.60 -14.52 1.21
C ASP A 317 -0.80 -15.60 1.98
N LEU A 318 0.40 -15.26 2.44
CA LEU A 318 1.17 -16.18 3.30
C LEU A 318 0.45 -16.38 4.63
N PRO A 319 0.53 -17.60 5.21
CA PRO A 319 0.07 -17.83 6.57
C PRO A 319 0.70 -16.83 7.53
N SER A 320 -0.12 -16.19 8.32
CA SER A 320 0.32 -15.22 9.32
C SER A 320 0.05 -15.78 10.70
N VAL A 321 1.09 -16.33 11.31
CA VAL A 321 1.04 -16.78 12.70
C VAL A 321 1.65 -15.69 13.55
N VAL A 322 0.87 -15.16 14.49
CA VAL A 322 1.32 -14.14 15.44
C VAL A 322 1.31 -14.69 16.85
N GLN A 323 2.28 -14.29 17.66
CA GLN A 323 2.24 -14.58 19.07
C GLN A 323 1.31 -13.61 19.78
N GLN A 324 0.16 -14.10 20.27
CA GLN A 324 -0.74 -13.31 21.08
C GLN A 324 -0.37 -13.42 22.56
N THR A 325 -0.56 -12.33 23.27
CA THR A 325 -0.31 -12.21 24.70
C THR A 325 -1.62 -11.91 25.42
N ARG A 326 -1.94 -12.65 26.48
CA ARG A 326 -3.05 -12.32 27.38
C ARG A 326 -2.49 -11.70 28.64
N ALA A 327 -3.02 -10.54 28.98
CA ALA A 327 -2.58 -9.79 30.16
C ALA A 327 -3.76 -9.17 30.90
N ARG A 328 -3.52 -8.78 32.16
CA ARG A 328 -4.42 -7.92 32.91
C ARG A 328 -3.62 -6.83 33.60
N HIS A 329 -4.22 -5.66 33.77
CA HIS A 329 -3.52 -4.51 34.32
C HIS A 329 -4.34 -3.71 35.35
N ILE A 330 -3.65 -2.89 36.12
CA ILE A 330 -4.23 -1.83 36.97
C ILE A 330 -3.59 -0.53 36.52
N LEU A 331 -4.44 0.46 36.17
CA LEU A 331 -4.04 1.82 35.83
C LEU A 331 -4.40 2.76 36.98
N LEU A 332 -3.46 3.60 37.39
CA LEU A 332 -3.70 4.76 38.26
C LEU A 332 -3.15 6.01 37.59
N LYS A 333 -3.91 7.12 37.65
CA LYS A 333 -3.54 8.40 37.06
C LYS A 333 -3.05 9.38 38.11
N PRO A 334 -1.92 10.07 37.91
CA PRO A 334 -1.55 11.20 38.74
C PRO A 334 -2.61 12.30 38.66
N THR A 335 -2.85 12.96 39.79
CA THR A 335 -3.77 14.11 39.91
C THR A 335 -3.07 15.24 40.61
N GLU A 336 -3.71 16.40 40.72
CA GLU A 336 -3.18 17.54 41.50
C GLU A 336 -2.98 17.20 43.00
N ILE A 337 -3.72 16.19 43.50
CA ILE A 337 -3.67 15.78 44.92
C ILE A 337 -2.72 14.58 45.12
N GLN A 338 -2.54 13.73 44.10
CA GLN A 338 -1.68 12.54 44.12
C GLN A 338 -0.63 12.65 43.04
N ASP A 339 0.57 12.99 43.45
CA ASP A 339 1.72 13.09 42.54
C ASP A 339 2.19 11.72 42.04
N ASP A 340 3.06 11.73 41.04
CA ASP A 340 3.65 10.52 40.43
C ASP A 340 4.28 9.58 41.45
N ALA A 341 4.94 10.11 42.51
CA ALA A 341 5.60 9.34 43.53
C ALA A 341 4.58 8.58 44.40
N THR A 342 3.51 9.26 44.78
CA THR A 342 2.40 8.71 45.57
C THR A 342 1.67 7.60 44.81
N VAL A 343 1.36 7.85 43.53
CA VAL A 343 0.69 6.85 42.65
C VAL A 343 1.57 5.62 42.49
N ARG A 344 2.86 5.83 42.20
CA ARG A 344 3.82 4.71 42.09
C ARG A 344 3.91 3.88 43.40
N GLN A 345 4.00 4.55 44.54
CA GLN A 345 4.07 3.86 45.81
C GLN A 345 2.78 3.06 46.12
N ARG A 346 1.62 3.60 45.72
CA ARG A 346 0.34 2.89 45.86
C ARG A 346 0.31 1.63 45.00
N LEU A 347 0.84 1.67 43.76
CA LEU A 347 0.96 0.48 42.91
C LEU A 347 1.95 -0.53 43.42
N ILE A 348 3.06 -0.12 44.05
CA ILE A 348 3.98 -1.05 44.77
C ILE A 348 3.21 -1.80 45.87
N THR A 349 2.46 -1.08 46.67
CA THR A 349 1.66 -1.70 47.74
C THR A 349 0.60 -2.67 47.20
N LEU A 350 -0.08 -2.31 46.11
CA LEU A 350 -1.05 -3.19 45.45
C LEU A 350 -0.37 -4.43 44.86
N ARG A 351 0.78 -4.26 44.23
CA ARG A 351 1.57 -5.40 43.74
C ARG A 351 1.98 -6.35 44.84
N ASP A 352 2.47 -5.83 45.97
CA ASP A 352 2.90 -6.65 47.09
C ASP A 352 1.73 -7.46 47.73
N ARG A 353 0.53 -6.84 47.78
CA ARG A 353 -0.71 -7.54 48.20
C ARG A 353 -1.07 -8.66 47.25
N ILE A 354 -0.96 -8.45 45.95
CA ILE A 354 -1.26 -9.47 44.94
C ILE A 354 -0.22 -10.60 45.01
N VAL A 355 1.05 -10.26 45.16
CA VAL A 355 2.13 -11.28 45.36
C VAL A 355 1.92 -12.08 46.65
N ALA A 356 1.34 -11.46 47.68
CA ALA A 356 0.97 -12.14 48.94
C ALA A 356 -0.31 -12.99 48.81
N GLY A 357 -0.96 -13.05 47.63
CA GLY A 357 -2.08 -13.95 47.37
C GLY A 357 -3.46 -13.27 47.25
N GLU A 358 -3.53 -11.95 47.32
CA GLU A 358 -4.79 -11.23 47.08
C GLU A 358 -5.16 -11.26 45.60
N ASP A 359 -6.46 -11.39 45.31
CA ASP A 359 -6.93 -11.52 43.91
C ASP A 359 -6.74 -10.21 43.11
N PHE A 360 -5.98 -10.33 42.03
CA PHE A 360 -5.70 -9.21 41.13
C PHE A 360 -6.98 -8.56 40.56
N ALA A 361 -7.95 -9.40 40.12
CA ALA A 361 -9.16 -8.91 39.48
C ALA A 361 -10.07 -8.18 40.48
N VAL A 362 -10.12 -8.64 41.73
CA VAL A 362 -10.86 -7.95 42.80
C VAL A 362 -10.25 -6.57 43.05
N LEU A 363 -8.93 -6.49 43.16
CA LEU A 363 -8.25 -5.21 43.38
C LEU A 363 -8.42 -4.30 42.14
N ALA A 364 -8.25 -4.81 40.94
CA ALA A 364 -8.42 -4.04 39.73
C ALA A 364 -9.82 -3.41 39.65
N LYS A 365 -10.88 -4.16 39.97
CA LYS A 365 -12.26 -3.64 39.98
C LYS A 365 -12.48 -2.48 40.95
N VAL A 366 -11.73 -2.47 42.07
CA VAL A 366 -11.89 -1.46 43.10
C VAL A 366 -11.04 -0.21 42.85
N VAL A 367 -9.83 -0.39 42.27
CA VAL A 367 -8.85 0.70 42.23
C VAL A 367 -8.42 1.12 40.82
N SER A 368 -8.65 0.29 39.78
CA SER A 368 -8.18 0.64 38.45
C SER A 368 -9.01 1.78 37.86
N GLU A 369 -8.32 2.77 37.34
CA GLU A 369 -8.91 3.92 36.63
C GLU A 369 -8.96 3.72 35.12
N ASP A 370 -8.73 2.46 34.66
CA ASP A 370 -8.94 2.13 33.26
C ASP A 370 -10.43 1.92 32.95
N PRO A 371 -11.02 2.76 32.08
CA PRO A 371 -12.45 2.66 31.79
C PRO A 371 -12.79 1.40 30.95
N GLY A 372 -11.79 0.83 30.25
CA GLY A 372 -12.01 -0.31 29.36
C GLY A 372 -12.00 -1.65 30.07
N SER A 373 -11.05 -1.86 31.00
CA SER A 373 -10.86 -3.17 31.64
C SER A 373 -11.05 -3.17 33.14
N GLY A 374 -11.09 -2.02 33.78
CA GLY A 374 -11.17 -1.92 35.24
C GLY A 374 -12.34 -2.70 35.83
N ALA A 375 -13.55 -2.54 35.30
CA ALA A 375 -14.76 -3.23 35.74
C ALA A 375 -14.70 -4.74 35.50
N GLU A 376 -13.87 -5.20 34.58
CA GLU A 376 -13.66 -6.62 34.23
C GLU A 376 -12.43 -7.23 34.94
N GLY A 377 -11.94 -6.55 35.99
CA GLY A 377 -10.77 -7.04 36.75
C GLY A 377 -9.45 -6.79 36.04
N GLY A 378 -9.39 -5.84 35.16
CA GLY A 378 -8.21 -5.44 34.41
C GLY A 378 -7.87 -6.34 33.23
N ASP A 379 -8.70 -7.32 32.86
CA ASP A 379 -8.43 -8.27 31.75
C ASP A 379 -8.46 -7.52 30.41
N LEU A 380 -7.33 -7.61 29.68
CA LEU A 380 -7.15 -7.02 28.35
C LEU A 380 -7.42 -8.03 27.22
N GLY A 381 -7.74 -9.28 27.58
CA GLY A 381 -7.93 -10.36 26.61
C GLY A 381 -6.64 -10.77 25.90
N TRP A 382 -6.79 -11.52 24.79
CA TRP A 382 -5.69 -11.88 23.90
C TRP A 382 -5.42 -10.75 22.92
N SER A 383 -4.20 -10.24 22.92
CA SER A 383 -3.76 -9.12 22.08
C SER A 383 -2.56 -9.51 21.23
N ALA A 384 -2.57 -9.05 19.96
CA ALA A 384 -1.43 -9.20 19.05
C ALA A 384 -0.36 -8.12 19.32
N PRO A 385 0.89 -8.30 18.88
CA PRO A 385 1.91 -7.26 18.90
C PRO A 385 1.44 -5.96 18.23
N GLY A 386 1.73 -4.82 18.82
CA GLY A 386 1.29 -3.49 18.34
C GLY A 386 -0.08 -3.05 18.87
N ALA A 387 -0.73 -3.84 19.73
CA ALA A 387 -2.00 -3.46 20.33
C ALA A 387 -1.87 -2.43 21.44
N PHE A 388 -0.71 -2.36 22.07
CA PHE A 388 -0.44 -1.46 23.20
C PHE A 388 0.64 -0.44 22.85
N VAL A 389 0.75 0.61 23.66
CA VAL A 389 1.84 1.59 23.52
C VAL A 389 3.20 0.92 23.77
N PRO A 390 4.29 1.41 23.14
CA PRO A 390 5.61 0.75 23.16
C PRO A 390 6.13 0.45 24.57
N GLU A 391 5.92 1.34 25.53
CA GLU A 391 6.37 1.17 26.91
C GLU A 391 5.65 0.00 27.60
N PHE A 392 4.37 -0.20 27.31
CA PHE A 392 3.58 -1.30 27.85
C PHE A 392 4.00 -2.63 27.22
N GLU A 393 4.21 -2.65 25.90
CA GLU A 393 4.68 -3.85 25.20
C GLU A 393 6.08 -4.30 25.64
N ALA A 394 6.98 -3.35 25.84
CA ALA A 394 8.33 -3.65 26.32
C ALA A 394 8.31 -4.33 27.70
N VAL A 395 7.43 -3.87 28.59
CA VAL A 395 7.26 -4.51 29.91
C VAL A 395 6.66 -5.91 29.76
N LEU A 396 5.58 -6.06 28.96
CA LEU A 396 4.99 -7.38 28.72
C LEU A 396 5.97 -8.38 28.13
N ALA A 397 6.84 -7.95 27.22
CA ALA A 397 7.84 -8.80 26.59
C ALA A 397 8.87 -9.34 27.60
N SER A 398 9.15 -8.58 28.66
CA SER A 398 10.13 -8.97 29.71
C SER A 398 9.59 -9.90 30.77
N LEU A 399 8.25 -10.06 30.88
CA LEU A 399 7.63 -10.88 31.91
C LEU A 399 7.58 -12.36 31.52
N THR A 400 7.66 -13.23 32.53
CA THR A 400 7.30 -14.64 32.41
C THR A 400 5.82 -14.86 32.74
N ASP A 401 5.29 -16.04 32.40
CA ASP A 401 3.87 -16.35 32.63
C ASP A 401 3.51 -16.25 34.12
N ASN A 402 2.38 -15.59 34.39
CA ASN A 402 1.87 -15.22 35.71
C ASN A 402 2.69 -14.18 36.49
N GLU A 403 3.77 -13.67 35.94
CA GLU A 403 4.56 -12.64 36.58
C GLU A 403 3.85 -11.27 36.55
N ILE A 404 4.06 -10.50 37.65
CA ILE A 404 3.52 -9.14 37.78
C ILE A 404 4.66 -8.14 37.67
N SER A 405 4.53 -7.16 36.80
CA SER A 405 5.54 -6.13 36.59
C SER A 405 5.78 -5.27 37.82
N GLN A 406 6.92 -4.59 37.83
CA GLN A 406 7.08 -3.39 38.65
C GLN A 406 6.19 -2.26 38.07
N PRO A 407 5.80 -1.25 38.88
CA PRO A 407 5.10 -0.09 38.38
C PRO A 407 5.91 0.63 37.29
N PHE A 408 5.28 0.87 36.16
CA PHE A 408 5.86 1.61 35.02
C PHE A 408 4.88 2.67 34.52
N ARG A 409 5.41 3.65 33.78
CA ARG A 409 4.65 4.81 33.31
C ARG A 409 4.44 4.75 31.80
N THR A 410 3.24 5.14 31.37
CA THR A 410 2.90 5.44 29.99
C THR A 410 2.27 6.83 29.89
N GLN A 411 1.89 7.26 28.71
CA GLN A 411 1.11 8.50 28.52
C GLN A 411 -0.25 8.50 29.24
N PHE A 412 -0.80 7.33 29.57
CA PHE A 412 -2.11 7.19 30.24
C PHE A 412 -2.03 7.25 31.77
N GLY A 413 -0.85 7.07 32.34
CA GLY A 413 -0.62 7.01 33.78
C GLY A 413 0.37 5.93 34.19
N TRP A 414 0.27 5.48 35.44
CA TRP A 414 1.09 4.42 36.01
C TRP A 414 0.35 3.08 35.99
N HIS A 415 1.07 2.04 35.62
CA HIS A 415 0.54 0.69 35.45
C HIS A 415 1.32 -0.33 36.29
N ILE A 416 0.62 -1.39 36.73
CA ILE A 416 1.17 -2.72 36.92
C ILE A 416 0.42 -3.66 35.99
N VAL A 417 1.14 -4.61 35.40
CA VAL A 417 0.58 -5.60 34.48
C VAL A 417 0.97 -7.00 34.90
N GLN A 418 0.06 -7.93 34.74
CA GLN A 418 0.34 -9.37 34.91
C GLN A 418 0.17 -10.06 33.56
N LEU A 419 1.21 -10.82 33.18
CA LEU A 419 1.13 -11.69 32.01
C LEU A 419 0.40 -12.98 32.41
N LEU A 420 -0.69 -13.32 31.71
CA LEU A 420 -1.48 -14.52 31.92
C LEU A 420 -1.06 -15.69 31.04
N GLY A 421 -0.47 -15.40 29.89
CA GLY A 421 0.06 -16.41 28.99
C GLY A 421 0.30 -15.88 27.58
N ARG A 422 0.97 -16.69 26.77
CA ARG A 422 1.23 -16.47 25.35
C ARG A 422 0.68 -17.62 24.53
N ARG A 423 0.26 -17.35 23.29
CA ARG A 423 -0.14 -18.39 22.34
C ARG A 423 0.25 -18.02 20.92
N GLU A 424 0.48 -19.01 20.11
CA GLU A 424 0.49 -18.82 18.66
C GLU A 424 -0.96 -18.78 18.15
N PHE A 425 -1.25 -17.80 17.30
CA PHE A 425 -2.57 -17.62 16.73
C PHE A 425 -2.42 -17.38 15.24
N ASP A 426 -3.05 -18.23 14.45
CA ASP A 426 -3.12 -18.04 12.99
C ASP A 426 -4.21 -17.01 12.69
N ASN A 427 -3.78 -15.82 12.29
CA ASN A 427 -4.67 -14.72 11.90
C ASN A 427 -4.76 -14.53 10.38
N THR A 428 -4.35 -15.55 9.62
CA THR A 428 -4.30 -15.51 8.15
C THR A 428 -5.65 -15.14 7.55
N ASP A 429 -6.72 -15.79 7.99
CA ASP A 429 -8.07 -15.54 7.47
C ASP A 429 -8.58 -14.13 7.81
N GLU A 430 -8.27 -13.64 9.00
CA GLU A 430 -8.64 -12.28 9.40
C GLU A 430 -7.91 -11.24 8.54
N LEU A 431 -6.60 -11.39 8.36
CA LEU A 431 -5.81 -10.51 7.49
C LEU A 431 -6.24 -10.59 6.03
N ARG A 432 -6.56 -11.79 5.52
CA ARG A 432 -7.09 -11.97 4.17
C ARG A 432 -8.41 -11.24 4.01
N ARG A 433 -9.32 -11.38 4.98
CA ARG A 433 -10.61 -10.71 5.00
C ARG A 433 -10.46 -9.19 5.05
N GLN A 434 -9.56 -8.69 5.88
CA GLN A 434 -9.27 -7.27 5.99
C GLN A 434 -8.70 -6.70 4.67
N ARG A 435 -7.74 -7.38 4.04
CA ARG A 435 -7.19 -6.97 2.74
C ARG A 435 -8.25 -6.98 1.65
N ALA A 436 -9.03 -8.05 1.56
CA ALA A 436 -10.12 -8.17 0.60
C ALA A 436 -11.14 -7.04 0.77
N PHE A 437 -11.47 -6.68 2.02
CA PHE A 437 -12.34 -5.54 2.32
C PHE A 437 -11.76 -4.22 1.80
N MET A 438 -10.46 -3.97 2.03
CA MET A 438 -9.80 -2.75 1.54
C MET A 438 -9.75 -2.70 0.02
N GLN A 439 -9.40 -3.79 -0.66
CA GLN A 439 -9.38 -3.87 -2.12
C GLN A 439 -10.76 -3.67 -2.74
N LEU A 440 -11.77 -4.33 -2.19
CA LEU A 440 -13.15 -4.19 -2.66
C LEU A 440 -13.66 -2.76 -2.45
N ARG A 441 -13.29 -2.14 -1.33
CA ARG A 441 -13.62 -0.74 -1.04
C ARG A 441 -12.96 0.22 -2.02
N GLU A 442 -11.70 0.00 -2.35
CA GLU A 442 -10.94 0.80 -3.31
C GLU A 442 -11.55 0.68 -4.71
N SER A 443 -11.80 -0.55 -5.19
CA SER A 443 -12.45 -0.79 -6.48
C SER A 443 -13.83 -0.12 -6.58
N LYS A 444 -14.65 -0.23 -5.52
CA LYS A 444 -15.94 0.47 -5.46
C LYS A 444 -15.78 1.99 -5.43
N ALA A 445 -14.75 2.49 -4.77
CA ALA A 445 -14.49 3.92 -4.70
C ALA A 445 -14.15 4.49 -6.09
N GLU A 446 -13.40 3.75 -6.89
CA GLU A 446 -13.11 4.11 -8.28
C GLU A 446 -14.38 4.10 -9.13
N GLU A 447 -15.14 2.99 -9.12
CA GLU A 447 -16.37 2.84 -9.89
C GLU A 447 -17.41 3.91 -9.53
N GLU A 448 -17.68 4.10 -8.25
CA GLU A 448 -18.63 5.10 -7.78
C GLU A 448 -18.17 6.54 -8.08
N THR A 449 -16.85 6.78 -8.07
CA THR A 449 -16.29 8.09 -8.45
C THR A 449 -16.52 8.35 -9.94
N GLU A 450 -16.29 7.38 -10.81
CA GLU A 450 -16.54 7.53 -12.25
C GLU A 450 -18.02 7.78 -12.54
N LEU A 451 -18.91 6.98 -11.91
CA LEU A 451 -20.35 7.14 -12.06
C LEU A 451 -20.83 8.51 -11.53
N TRP A 452 -20.26 8.97 -10.43
CA TRP A 452 -20.57 10.29 -9.86
C TRP A 452 -20.09 11.43 -10.75
N LEU A 453 -18.86 11.36 -11.31
CA LEU A 453 -18.34 12.36 -12.24
C LEU A 453 -19.16 12.42 -13.53
N ARG A 454 -19.54 11.27 -14.09
CA ARG A 454 -20.42 11.20 -15.27
C ARG A 454 -21.76 11.88 -14.99
N ARG A 455 -22.39 11.57 -13.85
CA ARG A 455 -23.65 12.20 -13.42
C ARG A 455 -23.51 13.71 -13.29
N LEU A 456 -22.45 14.18 -12.63
CA LEU A 456 -22.19 15.62 -12.53
C LEU A 456 -22.01 16.28 -13.89
N ARG A 457 -21.35 15.60 -14.83
CA ARG A 457 -21.14 16.09 -16.20
C ARG A 457 -22.45 16.15 -16.98
N ASP A 458 -23.30 15.14 -16.84
CA ASP A 458 -24.59 15.06 -17.52
C ASP A 458 -25.62 16.09 -17.00
N GLU A 459 -25.53 16.43 -15.71
CA GLU A 459 -26.40 17.46 -15.09
C GLU A 459 -25.94 18.89 -15.39
N ALA A 460 -24.70 19.09 -15.85
CA ALA A 460 -24.14 20.43 -16.06
C ALA A 460 -24.41 20.94 -17.49
N TYR A 461 -24.73 22.23 -17.59
CA TYR A 461 -24.70 22.94 -18.87
C TYR A 461 -23.25 23.24 -19.24
N VAL A 462 -22.82 22.76 -20.41
CA VAL A 462 -21.45 23.00 -20.92
C VAL A 462 -21.53 23.38 -22.41
N GLU A 463 -20.97 24.55 -22.76
CA GLU A 463 -20.80 25.03 -24.11
C GLU A 463 -19.31 25.21 -24.39
N THR A 464 -18.73 24.42 -25.29
CA THR A 464 -17.32 24.52 -25.71
C THR A 464 -17.16 25.51 -26.85
N ARG A 465 -16.07 26.31 -26.82
CA ARG A 465 -15.78 27.39 -27.77
C ARG A 465 -14.38 27.30 -28.38
N ILE A 466 -13.82 26.09 -28.42
CA ILE A 466 -12.49 25.79 -28.99
C ILE A 466 -12.57 25.40 -30.45
#